data_1d873c057783a9bf132dcef390828579
#
_entry.id   1d873c057783a9bf132dcef390828579
#
_cell.length_a   1.000
_cell.length_b   1.000
_cell.length_c   1.000
_cell.angle_alpha   90.00
_cell.angle_beta   90.00
_cell.angle_gamma   90.00
#
_symmetry.space_group_name_H-M   'P 1'
#
loop_
_entity.id
_entity.type
_entity.pdbx_description
1 polymer ?
#
loop_
_entity_poly.entity_id
_entity_poly.type
_entity_poly.pdbx_seq_one_letter_code
_entity_poly.pdbx_strand_id
1 'polypeptide(L)'
;MYIEGGILSELSSKLSDNFRRIFNDDLLKLKAKSVGFLKRTSKFSPIAFLDTLLYSASQTEICSLGQASTRVQDYNGVSISKQGVDSRFNEKSVEFVKSVFKECLENQVNTVIAPNFFSAFTRVLIKDATRFIIPDKLAEHFRGMGSRNGTCKAAVAVQYELDIKNGKYTDLEVTDSIRCDLTDAKETRFDVRTNDLIIRDLGYFSLSVLADFNKLGAFFLSRLNVKCHVFEDENGSPISFKET
;
A
#
# COMPACT_ATOMS: atom_id res chain seq x y z
N MET A 1 -24.15 4.45 12.15
CA MET A 1 -23.15 4.87 13.14
C MET A 1 -22.77 6.30 12.79
N TYR A 2 -23.31 7.28 13.52
CA TYR A 2 -22.98 8.69 13.32
C TYR A 2 -21.64 8.96 13.99
N ILE A 3 -20.63 9.32 13.19
CA ILE A 3 -19.37 9.85 13.72
C ILE A 3 -19.66 11.28 14.15
N GLU A 4 -19.51 11.56 15.45
CA GLU A 4 -19.75 12.91 15.99
C GLU A 4 -18.88 13.94 15.27
N GLY A 5 -19.45 15.08 14.90
CA GLY A 5 -18.81 16.12 14.10
C GLY A 5 -17.46 16.64 14.66
N GLY A 6 -17.24 16.51 15.98
CA GLY A 6 -15.99 16.86 16.64
C GLY A 6 -14.82 15.95 16.30
N ILE A 7 -15.03 14.64 16.15
CA ILE A 7 -13.98 13.66 15.80
C ILE A 7 -13.52 13.88 14.36
N LEU A 8 -14.43 14.17 13.44
CA LEU A 8 -14.10 14.45 12.04
C LEU A 8 -13.27 15.74 11.90
N SER A 9 -13.58 16.78 12.67
CA SER A 9 -12.82 18.05 12.62
C SER A 9 -11.41 17.87 13.19
N GLU A 10 -11.25 17.14 14.28
CA GLU A 10 -9.95 16.83 14.88
C GLU A 10 -9.09 15.96 13.95
N LEU A 11 -9.67 14.95 13.33
CA LEU A 11 -9.03 14.11 12.33
C LEU A 11 -8.56 14.92 11.11
N SER A 12 -9.43 15.77 10.59
CA SER A 12 -9.11 16.65 9.45
C SER A 12 -7.97 17.59 9.78
N SER A 13 -7.94 18.16 10.99
CA SER A 13 -6.83 19.01 11.45
C SER A 13 -5.53 18.23 11.53
N LYS A 14 -5.51 17.06 12.20
CA LYS A 14 -4.32 16.21 12.31
C LYS A 14 -3.78 15.75 10.96
N LEU A 15 -4.65 15.39 10.02
CA LEU A 15 -4.27 15.05 8.66
C LEU A 15 -3.64 16.23 7.93
N SER A 16 -4.26 17.41 8.04
CA SER A 16 -3.75 18.64 7.44
C SER A 16 -2.37 19.01 7.99
N ASP A 17 -2.16 18.92 9.30
CA ASP A 17 -0.89 19.24 9.94
C ASP A 17 0.20 18.25 9.55
N ASN A 18 -0.10 16.95 9.50
CA ASN A 18 0.83 15.93 9.01
C ASN A 18 1.18 16.15 7.54
N PHE A 19 0.17 16.45 6.71
CA PHE A 19 0.40 16.75 5.30
C PHE A 19 1.33 17.95 5.13
N ARG A 20 1.05 19.07 5.81
CA ARG A 20 1.91 20.27 5.78
C ARG A 20 3.33 19.99 6.27
N ARG A 21 3.49 19.12 7.27
CA ARG A 21 4.80 18.74 7.77
C ARG A 21 5.60 17.92 6.75
N ILE A 22 4.99 16.89 6.16
CA ILE A 22 5.66 16.00 5.21
C ILE A 22 5.94 16.71 3.88
N PHE A 23 4.97 17.50 3.40
CA PHE A 23 5.07 18.27 2.14
C PHE A 23 5.61 19.68 2.34
N ASN A 24 6.40 19.87 3.39
CA ASN A 24 7.14 21.10 3.58
C ASN A 24 8.27 21.24 2.53
N ASP A 25 8.33 22.39 1.85
CA ASP A 25 9.26 22.61 0.73
C ASP A 25 10.74 22.46 1.15
N ASP A 26 11.12 22.94 2.33
CA ASP A 26 12.50 22.83 2.83
C ASP A 26 12.89 21.40 3.14
N LEU A 27 12.00 20.62 3.78
CA LEU A 27 12.22 19.20 4.06
C LEU A 27 12.30 18.39 2.75
N LEU A 28 11.43 18.67 1.79
CA LEU A 28 11.47 18.02 0.48
C LEU A 28 12.75 18.35 -0.28
N LYS A 29 13.25 19.58 -0.21
CA LYS A 29 14.54 19.97 -0.78
C LYS A 29 15.71 19.24 -0.12
N LEU A 30 15.69 19.08 1.21
CA LEU A 30 16.71 18.33 1.94
C LEU A 30 16.71 16.86 1.52
N LYS A 31 15.55 16.20 1.48
CA LYS A 31 15.40 14.82 1.00
C LYS A 31 15.86 14.66 -0.45
N ALA A 32 15.44 15.57 -1.34
CA ALA A 32 15.84 15.56 -2.73
C ALA A 32 17.35 15.71 -2.93
N LYS A 33 18.02 16.53 -2.09
CA LYS A 33 19.47 16.66 -2.08
C LYS A 33 20.16 15.40 -1.56
N SER A 34 19.67 14.81 -0.48
CA SER A 34 20.29 13.64 0.15
C SER A 34 20.37 12.43 -0.79
N VAL A 35 19.35 12.23 -1.63
CA VAL A 35 19.31 11.15 -2.64
C VAL A 35 19.91 11.55 -3.99
N GLY A 36 20.34 12.80 -4.15
CA GLY A 36 20.93 13.32 -5.39
C GLY A 36 19.93 13.64 -6.50
N PHE A 37 18.63 13.70 -6.19
CA PHE A 37 17.59 14.15 -7.13
C PHE A 37 17.72 15.66 -7.41
N LEU A 38 18.02 16.45 -6.40
CA LEU A 38 18.26 17.89 -6.52
C LEU A 38 19.77 18.19 -6.34
N LYS A 39 20.49 18.41 -7.44
CA LYS A 39 21.92 18.78 -7.42
C LYS A 39 22.13 20.30 -7.33
N ARG A 40 21.25 21.09 -7.92
CA ARG A 40 21.31 22.56 -7.99
C ARG A 40 19.91 23.12 -7.78
N THR A 41 19.80 24.36 -7.32
CA THR A 41 18.52 25.07 -7.28
C THR A 41 17.91 25.08 -8.68
N SER A 42 16.68 24.62 -8.79
CA SER A 42 15.93 24.50 -10.04
C SER A 42 14.58 25.18 -9.88
N LYS A 43 14.09 25.82 -10.95
CA LYS A 43 12.73 26.35 -10.99
C LYS A 43 11.68 25.26 -10.78
N PHE A 44 11.92 24.08 -11.35
CA PHE A 44 11.10 22.89 -11.11
C PHE A 44 11.53 22.23 -9.80
N SER A 45 10.88 22.61 -8.72
CA SER A 45 11.19 22.19 -7.34
C SER A 45 10.75 20.73 -7.04
N PRO A 46 11.27 20.11 -5.97
CA PRO A 46 10.81 18.79 -5.53
C PRO A 46 9.31 18.74 -5.23
N ILE A 47 8.72 19.80 -4.67
CA ILE A 47 7.28 19.86 -4.40
C ILE A 47 6.48 19.94 -5.72
N ALA A 48 6.93 20.72 -6.69
CA ALA A 48 6.29 20.78 -8.00
C ALA A 48 6.36 19.43 -8.75
N PHE A 49 7.45 18.69 -8.58
CA PHE A 49 7.58 17.33 -9.11
C PHE A 49 6.58 16.38 -8.46
N LEU A 50 6.45 16.37 -7.13
CA LEU A 50 5.47 15.55 -6.41
C LEU A 50 4.04 15.93 -6.77
N ASP A 51 3.71 17.23 -6.85
CA ASP A 51 2.39 17.69 -7.31
C ASP A 51 2.06 17.15 -8.71
N THR A 52 3.04 17.18 -9.62
CA THR A 52 2.87 16.65 -10.97
C THR A 52 2.63 15.14 -10.97
N LEU A 53 3.33 14.38 -10.13
CA LEU A 53 3.13 12.94 -9.98
C LEU A 53 1.75 12.61 -9.41
N LEU A 54 1.36 13.27 -8.33
CA LEU A 54 0.06 13.06 -7.67
C LEU A 54 -1.09 13.42 -8.62
N TYR A 55 -0.97 14.52 -9.34
CA TYR A 55 -1.93 14.87 -10.37
C TYR A 55 -2.01 13.79 -11.45
N SER A 56 -0.88 13.35 -11.99
CA SER A 56 -0.85 12.31 -13.03
C SER A 56 -1.46 10.99 -12.55
N ALA A 57 -1.21 10.61 -11.29
CA ALA A 57 -1.78 9.41 -10.68
C ALA A 57 -3.28 9.52 -10.41
N SER A 58 -3.82 10.74 -10.24
CA SER A 58 -5.24 10.98 -9.99
C SER A 58 -6.10 10.99 -11.26
N GLN A 59 -5.49 11.02 -12.44
CA GLN A 59 -6.22 11.03 -13.70
C GLN A 59 -6.70 9.62 -14.08
N THR A 60 -7.87 9.54 -14.70
CA THR A 60 -8.41 8.28 -15.26
C THR A 60 -7.69 7.85 -16.54
N GLU A 61 -7.07 8.79 -17.23
CA GLU A 61 -6.30 8.57 -18.45
C GLU A 61 -4.81 8.80 -18.21
N ILE A 62 -3.98 8.20 -19.06
CA ILE A 62 -2.50 8.38 -18.99
C ILE A 62 -2.16 9.84 -19.27
N CYS A 63 -1.60 10.51 -18.28
CA CYS A 63 -1.12 11.88 -18.39
C CYS A 63 0.10 11.94 -19.31
N SER A 64 -0.02 12.69 -20.41
CA SER A 64 1.10 12.93 -21.33
C SER A 64 2.11 13.93 -20.74
N LEU A 65 3.36 13.87 -21.19
CA LEU A 65 4.40 14.87 -20.82
C LEU A 65 3.99 16.30 -21.15
N GLY A 66 3.12 16.51 -22.17
CA GLY A 66 2.55 17.80 -22.49
C GLY A 66 1.61 18.30 -21.41
N GLN A 67 0.67 17.47 -20.98
CA GLN A 67 -0.25 17.79 -19.89
C GLN A 67 0.50 18.03 -18.57
N ALA A 68 1.51 17.21 -18.27
CA ALA A 68 2.37 17.42 -17.12
C ALA A 68 3.11 18.77 -17.18
N SER A 69 3.66 19.14 -18.33
CA SER A 69 4.32 20.44 -18.55
C SER A 69 3.35 21.61 -18.36
N THR A 70 2.12 21.52 -18.89
CA THR A 70 1.05 22.51 -18.70
C THR A 70 0.67 22.62 -17.22
N ARG A 71 0.49 21.48 -16.53
CA ARG A 71 0.20 21.45 -15.10
C ARG A 71 1.24 22.21 -14.28
N VAL A 72 2.52 21.99 -14.55
CA VAL A 72 3.62 22.69 -13.85
C VAL A 72 3.54 24.19 -14.09
N GLN A 73 3.23 24.60 -15.31
CA GLN A 73 3.05 26.03 -15.65
C GLN A 73 1.87 26.65 -14.89
N ASP A 74 0.71 25.99 -14.91
CA ASP A 74 -0.55 26.55 -14.41
C ASP A 74 -0.58 26.63 -12.87
N TYR A 75 -0.05 25.62 -12.19
CA TYR A 75 -0.14 25.50 -10.73
C TYR A 75 1.12 25.92 -9.98
N ASN A 76 2.28 25.76 -10.60
CA ASN A 76 3.55 26.11 -9.96
C ASN A 76 4.17 27.39 -10.56
N GLY A 77 3.58 27.96 -11.61
CA GLY A 77 4.09 29.16 -12.29
C GLY A 77 5.43 28.94 -13.00
N VAL A 78 5.80 27.68 -13.27
CA VAL A 78 7.10 27.30 -13.82
C VAL A 78 6.97 26.83 -15.25
N SER A 79 7.54 27.58 -16.18
CA SER A 79 7.65 27.14 -17.56
C SER A 79 8.75 26.09 -17.71
N ILE A 80 8.37 24.87 -18.11
CA ILE A 80 9.26 23.76 -18.34
C ILE A 80 8.84 23.03 -19.63
N SER A 81 9.83 22.58 -20.41
CA SER A 81 9.54 21.81 -21.63
C SER A 81 9.19 20.35 -21.30
N LYS A 82 8.54 19.65 -22.24
CA LYS A 82 8.24 18.21 -22.15
C LYS A 82 9.50 17.40 -21.84
N GLN A 83 10.62 17.71 -22.51
CA GLN A 83 11.92 17.07 -22.28
C GLN A 83 12.46 17.40 -20.88
N GLY A 84 12.21 18.62 -20.39
CA GLY A 84 12.58 19.01 -19.03
C GLY A 84 11.82 18.24 -17.97
N VAL A 85 10.54 17.94 -18.19
CA VAL A 85 9.72 17.06 -17.33
C VAL A 85 10.24 15.63 -17.43
N ASP A 86 10.43 15.11 -18.65
CA ASP A 86 10.89 13.73 -18.91
C ASP A 86 12.23 13.45 -18.21
N SER A 87 13.20 14.36 -18.31
CA SER A 87 14.52 14.22 -17.68
C SER A 87 14.48 14.10 -16.15
N ARG A 88 13.37 14.43 -15.52
CA ARG A 88 13.17 14.27 -14.07
C ARG A 88 12.75 12.86 -13.67
N PHE A 89 12.22 12.07 -14.62
CA PHE A 89 11.90 10.66 -14.38
C PHE A 89 13.15 9.80 -14.56
N ASN A 90 13.86 9.58 -13.47
CA ASN A 90 15.11 8.81 -13.43
C ASN A 90 15.24 8.10 -12.07
N GLU A 91 16.27 7.27 -11.90
CA GLU A 91 16.49 6.51 -10.66
C GLU A 91 16.51 7.39 -9.40
N LYS A 92 17.06 8.61 -9.50
CA LYS A 92 17.11 9.52 -8.36
C LYS A 92 15.73 10.08 -7.98
N SER A 93 14.83 10.23 -8.95
CA SER A 93 13.44 10.58 -8.64
C SER A 93 12.70 9.44 -7.96
N VAL A 94 12.97 8.20 -8.32
CA VAL A 94 12.41 7.01 -7.63
C VAL A 94 12.87 6.98 -6.18
N GLU A 95 14.17 7.16 -5.92
CA GLU A 95 14.72 7.21 -4.56
C GLU A 95 14.13 8.38 -3.74
N PHE A 96 13.93 9.52 -4.38
CA PHE A 96 13.27 10.66 -3.74
C PHE A 96 11.83 10.33 -3.34
N VAL A 97 11.02 9.82 -4.27
CA VAL A 97 9.62 9.43 -3.99
C VAL A 97 9.54 8.37 -2.91
N LYS A 98 10.40 7.35 -2.94
CA LYS A 98 10.50 6.33 -1.89
C LYS A 98 10.79 6.95 -0.52
N SER A 99 11.70 7.93 -0.45
CA SER A 99 12.05 8.60 0.81
C SER A 99 10.88 9.42 1.38
N VAL A 100 10.08 10.06 0.52
CA VAL A 100 8.87 10.79 0.92
C VAL A 100 7.78 9.82 1.35
N PHE A 101 7.58 8.75 0.60
CA PHE A 101 6.58 7.72 0.92
C PHE A 101 6.89 7.03 2.27
N LYS A 102 8.15 6.71 2.53
CA LYS A 102 8.59 6.18 3.83
C LYS A 102 8.23 7.14 4.96
N GLU A 103 8.47 8.44 4.80
CA GLU A 103 8.06 9.45 5.78
C GLU A 103 6.55 9.46 6.00
N CYS A 104 5.75 9.31 4.93
CA CYS A 104 4.29 9.21 5.05
C CYS A 104 3.88 8.00 5.89
N LEU A 105 4.50 6.83 5.66
CA LEU A 105 4.21 5.61 6.42
C LEU A 105 4.63 5.72 7.89
N GLU A 106 5.79 6.30 8.18
CA GLU A 106 6.29 6.49 9.55
C GLU A 106 5.44 7.50 10.35
N ASN A 107 4.83 8.46 9.68
CA ASN A 107 4.05 9.54 10.29
C ASN A 107 2.54 9.41 10.06
N GLN A 108 2.02 8.20 9.90
CA GLN A 108 0.59 7.97 9.78
C GLN A 108 -0.16 8.48 11.01
N VAL A 109 -1.31 9.10 10.79
CA VAL A 109 -2.20 9.52 11.87
C VAL A 109 -2.82 8.28 12.50
N ASN A 110 -2.61 8.10 13.80
CA ASN A 110 -3.29 7.05 14.55
C ASN A 110 -4.77 7.40 14.66
N THR A 111 -5.60 6.61 14.03
CA THR A 111 -7.04 6.69 14.18
C THR A 111 -7.52 5.37 14.74
N VAL A 112 -8.02 5.36 15.96
CA VAL A 112 -8.67 4.18 16.51
C VAL A 112 -9.96 3.96 15.73
N ILE A 113 -9.93 3.01 14.81
CA ILE A 113 -11.07 2.70 13.93
C ILE A 113 -11.92 1.58 14.54
N ALA A 114 -11.30 0.73 15.38
CA ALA A 114 -11.90 -0.52 15.80
C ALA A 114 -12.80 -0.37 17.04
N PRO A 115 -13.97 -1.01 17.03
CA PRO A 115 -14.83 -1.13 18.19
C PRO A 115 -14.16 -1.86 19.36
N ASN A 116 -14.70 -1.66 20.57
CA ASN A 116 -14.19 -2.27 21.80
C ASN A 116 -14.14 -3.82 21.78
N PHE A 117 -14.90 -4.49 20.90
CA PHE A 117 -14.86 -5.96 20.83
C PHE A 117 -13.51 -6.54 20.35
N PHE A 118 -12.67 -5.73 19.74
CA PHE A 118 -11.28 -6.11 19.43
C PHE A 118 -10.30 -5.87 20.58
N SER A 119 -10.78 -5.46 21.76
CA SER A 119 -9.92 -5.13 22.92
C SER A 119 -9.02 -6.28 23.35
N ALA A 120 -9.43 -7.53 23.16
CA ALA A 120 -8.66 -8.73 23.50
C ALA A 120 -7.38 -8.89 22.66
N PHE A 121 -7.30 -8.26 21.49
CA PHE A 121 -6.16 -8.40 20.57
C PHE A 121 -5.21 -7.21 20.68
N THR A 122 -3.90 -7.47 20.51
CA THR A 122 -2.87 -6.41 20.46
C THR A 122 -2.98 -5.60 19.18
N ARG A 123 -3.05 -6.28 18.03
CA ARG A 123 -3.29 -5.72 16.70
C ARG A 123 -4.37 -6.52 16.00
N VAL A 124 -5.06 -5.90 15.05
CA VAL A 124 -5.98 -6.59 14.15
C VAL A 124 -5.54 -6.28 12.72
N LEU A 125 -4.89 -7.25 12.10
CA LEU A 125 -4.20 -7.13 10.83
C LEU A 125 -5.07 -7.65 9.70
N ILE A 126 -5.41 -6.78 8.74
CA ILE A 126 -6.10 -7.16 7.50
C ILE A 126 -5.10 -7.03 6.36
N LYS A 127 -4.88 -8.11 5.60
CA LYS A 127 -4.01 -8.11 4.43
C LYS A 127 -4.80 -8.40 3.17
N ASP A 128 -4.50 -7.63 2.12
CA ASP A 128 -5.11 -7.79 0.80
C ASP A 128 -4.13 -7.30 -0.29
N ALA A 129 -4.46 -7.57 -1.55
CA ALA A 129 -3.69 -7.16 -2.70
C ALA A 129 -4.57 -6.49 -3.77
N THR A 130 -4.07 -5.40 -4.30
CA THR A 130 -4.68 -4.72 -5.44
C THR A 130 -3.76 -4.82 -6.66
N ARG A 131 -4.32 -5.02 -7.86
CA ARG A 131 -3.55 -5.22 -9.09
C ARG A 131 -3.89 -4.15 -10.12
N PHE A 132 -2.85 -3.62 -10.78
CA PHE A 132 -2.98 -2.60 -11.81
C PHE A 132 -2.31 -3.06 -13.10
N ILE A 133 -3.02 -2.97 -14.22
CA ILE A 133 -2.44 -3.19 -15.54
C ILE A 133 -1.56 -1.97 -15.88
N ILE A 134 -0.36 -2.24 -16.37
CA ILE A 134 0.60 -1.23 -16.80
C ILE A 134 0.99 -1.47 -18.25
N PRO A 135 1.64 -0.50 -18.93
CA PRO A 135 2.02 -0.66 -20.34
C PRO A 135 2.88 -1.91 -20.59
N ASP A 136 2.55 -2.66 -21.66
CA ASP A 136 3.20 -3.94 -22.02
C ASP A 136 4.73 -3.87 -22.14
N LYS A 137 5.28 -2.70 -22.46
CA LYS A 137 6.74 -2.47 -22.51
C LYS A 137 7.45 -2.68 -21.18
N LEU A 138 6.71 -2.72 -20.07
CA LEU A 138 7.23 -2.96 -18.72
C LEU A 138 7.15 -4.45 -18.31
N ALA A 139 6.75 -5.35 -19.22
CA ALA A 139 6.55 -6.77 -18.92
C ALA A 139 7.84 -7.50 -18.48
N GLU A 140 9.02 -7.01 -18.87
CA GLU A 140 10.30 -7.57 -18.41
C GLU A 140 10.53 -7.35 -16.90
N HIS A 141 9.99 -6.26 -16.35
CA HIS A 141 10.13 -5.91 -14.94
C HIS A 141 8.93 -6.30 -14.10
N PHE A 142 7.73 -6.25 -14.68
CA PHE A 142 6.46 -6.49 -14.01
C PHE A 142 5.57 -7.39 -14.85
N ARG A 143 5.72 -8.68 -14.68
CA ARG A 143 4.94 -9.67 -15.42
C ARG A 143 3.49 -9.68 -15.00
N GLY A 144 2.58 -9.61 -16.00
CA GLY A 144 1.16 -9.72 -15.79
C GLY A 144 0.71 -11.17 -15.62
N MET A 145 -0.35 -11.39 -14.85
CA MET A 145 -1.07 -12.66 -14.87
C MET A 145 -1.73 -12.78 -16.26
N GLY A 146 -1.25 -13.70 -17.09
CA GLY A 146 -1.88 -13.96 -18.38
C GLY A 146 -3.39 -14.13 -18.18
N SER A 147 -4.19 -13.22 -18.74
CA SER A 147 -5.63 -13.38 -18.77
C SER A 147 -5.95 -14.62 -19.63
N ARG A 148 -7.09 -15.29 -19.39
CA ARG A 148 -7.61 -16.33 -20.30
C ARG A 148 -7.67 -15.87 -21.76
N ASN A 149 -7.71 -14.56 -21.98
CA ASN A 149 -7.72 -13.92 -23.30
C ASN A 149 -6.34 -13.40 -23.76
N GLY A 150 -5.25 -13.70 -23.02
CA GLY A 150 -3.88 -13.39 -23.42
C GLY A 150 -3.48 -11.90 -23.42
N THR A 151 -4.29 -11.01 -22.86
CA THR A 151 -4.16 -9.56 -23.07
C THR A 151 -3.36 -8.81 -21.99
N CYS A 152 -3.08 -9.41 -20.83
CA CYS A 152 -2.33 -8.73 -19.75
C CYS A 152 -0.89 -9.22 -19.71
N LYS A 153 0.03 -8.51 -20.40
CA LYS A 153 1.45 -8.85 -20.40
C LYS A 153 2.21 -8.25 -19.22
N ALA A 154 1.82 -7.06 -18.78
CA ALA A 154 2.43 -6.35 -17.69
C ALA A 154 1.40 -5.87 -16.65
N ALA A 155 1.64 -6.16 -15.38
CA ALA A 155 0.83 -5.67 -14.28
C ALA A 155 1.64 -5.65 -12.98
N VAL A 156 1.33 -4.72 -12.09
CA VAL A 156 1.86 -4.65 -10.73
C VAL A 156 0.80 -5.09 -9.74
N ALA A 157 1.23 -5.72 -8.66
CA ALA A 157 0.44 -5.95 -7.47
C ALA A 157 0.96 -5.05 -6.34
N VAL A 158 0.06 -4.43 -5.61
CA VAL A 158 0.36 -3.73 -4.36
C VAL A 158 -0.20 -4.60 -3.24
N GLN A 159 0.69 -5.23 -2.50
CA GLN A 159 0.37 -5.95 -1.28
C GLN A 159 0.36 -4.95 -0.14
N TYR A 160 -0.66 -4.98 0.71
CA TYR A 160 -0.72 -4.10 1.87
C TYR A 160 -1.34 -4.80 3.07
N GLU A 161 -0.86 -4.45 4.25
CA GLU A 161 -1.42 -4.90 5.51
C GLU A 161 -1.78 -3.68 6.38
N LEU A 162 -3.00 -3.67 6.91
CA LEU A 162 -3.54 -2.59 7.73
C LEU A 162 -3.83 -3.12 9.15
N ASP A 163 -3.25 -2.49 10.16
CA ASP A 163 -3.71 -2.64 11.54
C ASP A 163 -4.93 -1.74 11.77
N ILE A 164 -6.12 -2.33 11.76
CA ILE A 164 -7.37 -1.58 11.91
C ILE A 164 -7.60 -1.03 13.33
N LYS A 165 -6.92 -1.56 14.36
CA LYS A 165 -6.99 -0.98 15.70
C LYS A 165 -6.33 0.39 15.76
N ASN A 166 -5.16 0.51 15.12
CA ASN A 166 -4.36 1.73 15.13
C ASN A 166 -4.55 2.58 13.87
N GLY A 167 -5.27 2.07 12.85
CA GLY A 167 -5.45 2.76 11.58
C GLY A 167 -4.17 2.96 10.79
N LYS A 168 -3.21 2.03 10.91
CA LYS A 168 -1.89 2.13 10.29
C LYS A 168 -1.62 1.00 9.32
N TYR A 169 -1.04 1.33 8.19
CA TYR A 169 -0.41 0.32 7.34
C TYR A 169 0.84 -0.23 8.05
N THR A 170 0.91 -1.53 8.19
CA THR A 170 2.06 -2.26 8.77
C THR A 170 2.98 -2.79 7.69
N ASP A 171 2.43 -3.04 6.50
CA ASP A 171 3.18 -3.48 5.33
C ASP A 171 2.61 -2.83 4.07
N LEU A 172 3.47 -2.51 3.09
CA LEU A 172 3.09 -2.07 1.76
C LEU A 172 4.23 -2.37 0.79
N GLU A 173 4.00 -3.29 -0.13
CA GLU A 173 4.97 -3.73 -1.11
C GLU A 173 4.40 -3.69 -2.53
N VAL A 174 5.21 -3.26 -3.49
CA VAL A 174 4.88 -3.29 -4.92
C VAL A 174 5.67 -4.41 -5.58
N THR A 175 4.95 -5.37 -6.14
CA THR A 175 5.52 -6.56 -6.78
C THR A 175 4.99 -6.73 -8.21
N ASP A 176 5.51 -7.70 -8.95
CA ASP A 176 4.84 -8.15 -10.17
C ASP A 176 3.52 -8.86 -9.82
N SER A 177 2.57 -8.88 -10.76
CA SER A 177 1.23 -9.42 -10.47
C SER A 177 1.17 -10.94 -10.48
N ILE A 178 2.25 -11.63 -10.88
CA ILE A 178 2.32 -13.09 -10.82
C ILE A 178 2.65 -13.60 -9.42
N ARG A 179 3.18 -12.76 -8.53
CA ARG A 179 3.34 -13.11 -7.12
C ARG A 179 1.96 -13.39 -6.53
N CYS A 180 1.73 -14.63 -6.14
CA CYS A 180 0.45 -15.01 -5.57
C CYS A 180 0.38 -14.71 -4.07
N ASP A 181 -0.84 -14.51 -3.58
CA ASP A 181 -1.11 -14.17 -2.18
C ASP A 181 -0.60 -15.25 -1.21
N LEU A 182 -0.56 -16.52 -1.66
CA LEU A 182 0.00 -17.63 -0.87
C LEU A 182 1.52 -17.51 -0.69
N THR A 183 2.25 -17.01 -1.70
CA THR A 183 3.69 -16.74 -1.60
C THR A 183 3.95 -15.66 -0.57
N ASP A 184 3.21 -14.55 -0.67
CA ASP A 184 3.27 -13.46 0.29
C ASP A 184 2.95 -13.95 1.73
N ALA A 185 1.89 -14.76 1.90
CA ALA A 185 1.53 -15.33 3.20
C ALA A 185 2.68 -16.14 3.84
N LYS A 186 3.43 -16.89 3.03
CA LYS A 186 4.57 -17.70 3.52
C LYS A 186 5.77 -16.84 3.87
N GLU A 187 6.03 -15.76 3.14
CA GLU A 187 7.18 -14.87 3.36
C GLU A 187 6.97 -13.98 4.59
N THR A 188 5.76 -13.46 4.78
CA THR A 188 5.41 -12.53 5.88
C THR A 188 4.88 -13.21 7.14
N ARG A 189 4.87 -14.57 7.21
CA ARG A 189 4.26 -15.31 8.33
C ARG A 189 4.90 -15.07 9.69
N PHE A 190 6.14 -14.57 9.73
CA PHE A 190 6.86 -14.31 10.98
C PHE A 190 6.78 -12.85 11.46
N ASP A 191 6.12 -11.97 10.73
CA ASP A 191 5.91 -10.57 11.12
C ASP A 191 4.79 -10.41 12.17
N VAL A 192 4.18 -11.53 12.53
CA VAL A 192 3.06 -11.66 13.46
C VAL A 192 3.57 -11.74 14.91
N ARG A 193 2.82 -11.18 15.85
CA ARG A 193 3.13 -11.14 17.27
C ARG A 193 2.08 -11.87 18.10
N THR A 194 2.46 -12.25 19.30
CA THR A 194 1.50 -12.81 20.28
C THR A 194 0.31 -11.88 20.47
N ASN A 195 -0.89 -12.44 20.51
CA ASN A 195 -2.16 -11.73 20.63
C ASN A 195 -2.56 -10.86 19.43
N ASP A 196 -1.95 -11.04 18.26
CA ASP A 196 -2.48 -10.46 17.02
C ASP A 196 -3.70 -11.27 16.53
N LEU A 197 -4.67 -10.60 15.92
CA LEU A 197 -5.71 -11.22 15.11
C LEU A 197 -5.40 -10.97 13.63
N ILE A 198 -5.15 -12.03 12.87
CA ILE A 198 -4.84 -11.97 11.44
C ILE A 198 -6.10 -12.30 10.65
N ILE A 199 -6.53 -11.37 9.80
CA ILE A 199 -7.70 -11.52 8.93
C ILE A 199 -7.21 -11.53 7.48
N ARG A 200 -7.37 -12.66 6.80
CA ARG A 200 -6.93 -12.82 5.41
C ARG A 200 -7.98 -13.56 4.58
N ASP A 201 -8.05 -13.23 3.29
CA ASP A 201 -8.90 -13.95 2.35
C ASP A 201 -8.35 -15.34 2.03
N LEU A 202 -9.18 -16.15 1.36
CA LEU A 202 -8.87 -17.52 0.95
C LEU A 202 -7.62 -17.64 0.07
N GLY A 203 -7.27 -16.59 -0.68
CA GLY A 203 -6.04 -16.51 -1.46
C GLY A 203 -4.75 -16.68 -0.65
N TYR A 204 -4.78 -16.26 0.62
CA TYR A 204 -3.66 -16.41 1.58
C TYR A 204 -3.72 -17.70 2.41
N PHE A 205 -4.72 -18.55 2.21
CA PHE A 205 -4.97 -19.72 3.05
C PHE A 205 -3.89 -20.78 2.91
N SER A 206 -3.24 -21.14 4.01
CA SER A 206 -2.29 -22.24 4.11
C SER A 206 -2.27 -22.79 5.52
N LEU A 207 -2.51 -24.11 5.67
CA LEU A 207 -2.48 -24.76 6.97
C LEU A 207 -1.13 -24.61 7.67
N SER A 208 -0.02 -24.63 6.91
CA SER A 208 1.32 -24.41 7.49
C SER A 208 1.50 -23.01 8.04
N VAL A 209 0.99 -21.98 7.34
CA VAL A 209 1.03 -20.59 7.80
C VAL A 209 0.15 -20.38 9.04
N LEU A 210 -1.04 -20.98 9.06
CA LEU A 210 -1.94 -20.93 10.21
C LEU A 210 -1.35 -21.64 11.43
N ALA A 211 -0.66 -22.77 11.22
CA ALA A 211 0.07 -23.46 12.28
C ALA A 211 1.22 -22.60 12.85
N ASP A 212 1.93 -21.85 12.00
CA ASP A 212 2.98 -20.95 12.45
C ASP A 212 2.39 -19.75 13.24
N PHE A 213 1.25 -19.19 12.84
CA PHE A 213 0.53 -18.18 13.62
C PHE A 213 0.16 -18.70 15.02
N ASN A 214 -0.40 -19.92 15.10
CA ASN A 214 -0.73 -20.52 16.38
C ASN A 214 0.50 -20.71 17.28
N LYS A 215 1.65 -21.17 16.73
CA LYS A 215 2.90 -21.29 17.48
C LYS A 215 3.42 -19.96 18.02
N LEU A 216 3.17 -18.86 17.30
CA LEU A 216 3.53 -17.51 17.71
C LEU A 216 2.53 -16.91 18.73
N GLY A 217 1.47 -17.64 19.08
CA GLY A 217 0.43 -17.18 20.00
C GLY A 217 -0.49 -16.14 19.39
N ALA A 218 -0.66 -16.15 18.09
CA ALA A 218 -1.59 -15.29 17.36
C ALA A 218 -2.85 -16.05 16.97
N PHE A 219 -3.90 -15.29 16.71
CA PHE A 219 -5.21 -15.76 16.26
C PHE A 219 -5.39 -15.44 14.78
N PHE A 220 -6.23 -16.24 14.10
CA PHE A 220 -6.55 -15.98 12.71
C PHE A 220 -8.04 -16.13 12.42
N LEU A 221 -8.52 -15.35 11.46
CA LEU A 221 -9.85 -15.44 10.89
C LEU A 221 -9.72 -15.52 9.37
N SER A 222 -10.17 -16.63 8.79
CA SER A 222 -10.15 -16.88 7.36
C SER A 222 -11.38 -17.66 6.95
N ARG A 223 -11.76 -17.54 5.68
CA ARG A 223 -12.73 -18.48 5.10
C ARG A 223 -12.11 -19.87 5.09
N LEU A 224 -12.91 -20.88 5.39
CA LEU A 224 -12.49 -22.26 5.31
C LEU A 224 -12.38 -22.71 3.85
N ASN A 225 -11.28 -23.35 3.51
CA ASN A 225 -11.17 -24.03 2.23
C ASN A 225 -12.02 -25.31 2.27
N VAL A 226 -12.96 -25.46 1.32
CA VAL A 226 -13.88 -26.60 1.23
C VAL A 226 -13.20 -27.97 1.13
N LYS A 227 -11.91 -28.01 0.79
CA LYS A 227 -11.09 -29.22 0.76
C LYS A 227 -10.47 -29.58 2.10
N CYS A 228 -10.60 -28.73 3.13
CA CYS A 228 -10.09 -28.99 4.45
C CYS A 228 -11.14 -29.73 5.28
N HIS A 229 -10.72 -30.77 5.97
CA HIS A 229 -11.50 -31.41 7.00
C HIS A 229 -11.24 -30.72 8.34
N VAL A 230 -12.28 -30.37 9.05
CA VAL A 230 -12.21 -29.78 10.40
C VAL A 230 -12.69 -30.83 11.39
N PHE A 231 -11.98 -31.00 12.48
CA PHE A 231 -12.28 -31.96 13.55
C PHE A 231 -12.53 -31.20 14.85
N GLU A 232 -13.33 -31.73 15.74
CA GLU A 232 -13.59 -31.13 17.06
C GLU A 232 -12.32 -31.10 17.93
N ASP A 233 -11.54 -32.19 17.84
CA ASP A 233 -10.24 -32.37 18.48
C ASP A 233 -9.35 -33.34 17.69
N GLU A 234 -8.18 -33.68 18.20
CA GLU A 234 -7.23 -34.58 17.55
C GLU A 234 -7.77 -36.01 17.35
N ASN A 235 -8.77 -36.42 18.12
CA ASN A 235 -9.39 -37.77 18.09
C ASN A 235 -10.86 -37.75 17.66
N GLY A 236 -11.40 -36.54 17.39
CA GLY A 236 -12.80 -36.33 17.10
C GLY A 236 -13.23 -36.77 15.70
N SER A 237 -14.55 -36.83 15.51
CA SER A 237 -15.15 -37.00 14.20
C SER A 237 -15.07 -35.69 13.37
N PRO A 238 -14.93 -35.79 12.04
CA PRO A 238 -14.92 -34.57 11.22
C PRO A 238 -16.25 -33.83 11.37
N ILE A 239 -16.14 -32.52 11.53
CA ILE A 239 -17.31 -31.63 11.60
C ILE A 239 -17.88 -31.53 10.18
N SER A 240 -19.16 -31.90 10.04
CA SER A 240 -19.90 -31.72 8.79
C SER A 240 -20.56 -30.33 8.78
N PHE A 241 -20.11 -29.43 7.93
CA PHE A 241 -20.80 -28.18 7.66
C PHE A 241 -21.91 -28.48 6.67
N LYS A 242 -23.18 -28.53 7.14
CA LYS A 242 -24.32 -28.57 6.23
C LYS A 242 -24.42 -27.22 5.56
N GLU A 243 -24.51 -27.22 4.23
CA GLU A 243 -24.93 -26.04 3.48
C GLU A 243 -26.31 -25.62 4.00
N THR A 244 -26.39 -24.42 4.57
CA THR A 244 -27.64 -23.76 4.94
C THR A 244 -28.07 -22.80 3.85
#